data_305643f23f56dad9140265fb703ac972
#
_entry.id   305643f23f56dad9140265fb703ac972
#
_cell.length_a   1.000
_cell.length_b   1.000
_cell.length_c   1.000
_cell.angle_alpha   90.00
_cell.angle_beta   90.00
_cell.angle_gamma   90.00
#
_symmetry.space_group_name_H-M   'P 1'
#
loop_
_entity.id
_entity.type
_entity.pdbx_description
1 polymer ?
#
loop_
_entity_poly.entity_id
_entity_poly.type
_entity_poly.pdbx_seq_one_letter_code
_entity_poly.pdbx_strand_id
1 'polypeptide(L)'
;TWAKSYEDYPSSATFSHRDGNLDDEYYSDGIYVGYRYFDTFGVMPLYCFGYGKSYTEFEMKTINVTADEKQVKVEVEVTNIGDKYPGKEVVQVYYSAPDGIMEKPTQELAGFAKTRLLAPGEKDVVTITFATTDMASFDAYDAAWVMEEGEYTIRVGNSSRNTEAVAVIDLDEQVTTLQLKRLMRDTIAVRELHHMIPIFDIEFDFGVPAIPFRIMLQAENFKKKLVEYEVMRRTLMDKRTDEVLTLEDVKAGNATLDELTAQLTVEEMAELCVGTERRSGEGNVIGSASSCVPGAAGDTTSGLLDTRKVPNLIQADGPAGLRLETPCTAIPIATTLAQSWDMDLIRRMGEIVREEMEQLHVDLWLAPGMNIHRNPLCGRNFEYYSEDPVLTGLCAAAETKGVQSHGGQGTTIKHFAGNNQEDNRMFTNAHISERALREIYLKGFEIAVKTAQPYAIMTSYNLINGVHSANNYDMLQNIARDEWGFEGLVMTDWYTSQDTTEMGMVSPSGKYSHSSSVQCIKAGNDLQMPGCQQNVDDIVEAVNEGKEITKADLQRCAKHILSVALKTM
;
A
#
# COMPACT_ATOMS: atom_id res chain seq x y z
N THR A 1 3.06 -18.28 0.02
CA THR A 1 3.92 -19.46 0.24
C THR A 1 3.63 -20.08 1.59
N TRP A 2 3.47 -21.41 1.65
CA TRP A 2 3.32 -22.15 2.90
C TRP A 2 4.54 -23.01 3.15
N ALA A 3 5.24 -22.78 4.27
CA ALA A 3 6.36 -23.59 4.69
C ALA A 3 5.92 -24.98 5.16
N LYS A 4 6.85 -25.93 5.25
CA LYS A 4 6.63 -27.25 5.86
C LYS A 4 6.66 -27.16 7.38
N SER A 5 7.49 -26.27 7.92
CA SER A 5 7.61 -25.98 9.34
C SER A 5 7.64 -24.46 9.55
N TYR A 6 7.23 -24.01 10.73
CA TYR A 6 7.31 -22.58 11.07
C TYR A 6 8.74 -22.06 11.10
N GLU A 7 9.68 -22.89 11.50
CA GLU A 7 11.11 -22.58 11.55
C GLU A 7 11.73 -22.34 10.18
N ASP A 8 11.05 -22.73 9.10
CA ASP A 8 11.49 -22.47 7.72
C ASP A 8 11.32 -20.99 7.32
N TYR A 9 10.52 -20.21 8.06
CA TYR A 9 10.39 -18.77 7.80
C TYR A 9 11.57 -18.00 8.38
N PRO A 10 12.18 -17.05 7.64
CA PRO A 10 13.37 -16.33 8.08
C PRO A 10 13.14 -15.49 9.35
N SER A 11 11.92 -15.00 9.55
CA SER A 11 11.52 -14.23 10.73
C SER A 11 11.08 -15.09 11.94
N SER A 12 11.09 -16.41 11.85
CA SER A 12 10.52 -17.30 12.87
C SER A 12 11.12 -17.15 14.26
N ALA A 13 12.41 -16.81 14.34
CA ALA A 13 13.13 -16.71 15.61
C ALA A 13 12.87 -15.38 16.36
N THR A 14 12.54 -14.31 15.64
CA THR A 14 12.43 -12.95 16.20
C THR A 14 11.00 -12.41 16.18
N PHE A 15 10.16 -12.90 15.27
CA PHE A 15 8.81 -12.40 15.06
C PHE A 15 8.01 -12.33 16.37
N SER A 16 7.33 -11.21 16.57
CA SER A 16 6.45 -10.97 17.72
C SER A 16 7.16 -11.15 19.06
N HIS A 17 8.36 -10.55 19.19
CA HIS A 17 9.17 -10.50 20.42
C HIS A 17 9.67 -11.85 20.94
N ARG A 18 9.79 -12.87 20.10
CA ARG A 18 10.33 -14.17 20.49
C ARG A 18 11.79 -14.13 20.92
N ASP A 19 12.54 -13.12 20.49
CA ASP A 19 13.89 -12.82 20.93
C ASP A 19 13.96 -12.09 22.30
N GLY A 20 12.81 -11.75 22.87
CA GLY A 20 12.67 -11.03 24.14
C GLY A 20 12.76 -9.50 24.02
N ASN A 21 12.93 -8.96 22.82
CA ASN A 21 12.90 -7.52 22.57
C ASN A 21 11.44 -7.06 22.37
N LEU A 22 10.89 -6.31 23.32
CA LEU A 22 9.49 -5.86 23.28
C LEU A 22 9.27 -4.60 22.43
N ASP A 23 10.32 -3.86 22.14
CA ASP A 23 10.24 -2.51 21.57
C ASP A 23 10.63 -2.44 20.11
N ASP A 24 11.61 -3.24 19.70
CA ASP A 24 12.21 -3.16 18.37
C ASP A 24 12.04 -4.49 17.63
N GLU A 25 11.63 -4.43 16.39
CA GLU A 25 11.60 -5.57 15.48
C GLU A 25 12.48 -5.29 14.26
N TYR A 26 13.44 -6.17 14.00
CA TYR A 26 14.38 -6.05 12.91
C TYR A 26 13.91 -6.89 11.72
N TYR A 27 13.69 -6.24 10.59
CA TYR A 27 13.27 -6.88 9.34
C TYR A 27 14.48 -7.45 8.60
N SER A 28 15.14 -8.41 9.25
CA SER A 28 16.35 -9.03 8.75
C SER A 28 16.16 -9.88 7.49
N ASP A 29 14.94 -10.20 7.13
CA ASP A 29 14.58 -10.80 5.85
C ASP A 29 14.84 -9.86 4.65
N GLY A 30 14.93 -8.52 4.87
CA GLY A 30 15.21 -7.57 3.81
C GLY A 30 14.21 -7.69 2.66
N ILE A 31 14.70 -7.88 1.43
CA ILE A 31 13.86 -8.09 0.24
C ILE A 31 13.36 -9.53 0.10
N TYR A 32 13.87 -10.47 0.90
CA TYR A 32 13.58 -11.89 0.82
C TYR A 32 12.36 -12.29 1.65
N VAL A 33 11.18 -11.82 1.25
CA VAL A 33 9.89 -12.14 1.88
C VAL A 33 9.12 -13.15 1.03
N GLY A 34 8.49 -14.13 1.67
CA GLY A 34 7.66 -15.12 0.99
C GLY A 34 8.44 -15.94 -0.03
N TYR A 35 7.88 -16.15 -1.24
CA TYR A 35 8.51 -16.94 -2.29
C TYR A 35 9.89 -16.41 -2.71
N ARG A 36 10.14 -15.10 -2.57
CA ARG A 36 11.47 -14.51 -2.83
C ARG A 36 12.54 -15.19 -1.97
N TYR A 37 12.22 -15.46 -0.70
CA TYR A 37 13.10 -16.22 0.19
C TYR A 37 13.17 -17.70 -0.19
N PHE A 38 12.01 -18.37 -0.27
CA PHE A 38 11.95 -19.82 -0.48
C PHE A 38 12.61 -20.24 -1.79
N ASP A 39 12.44 -19.46 -2.86
CA ASP A 39 12.98 -19.77 -4.17
C ASP A 39 14.48 -19.45 -4.25
N THR A 40 14.92 -18.32 -3.69
CA THR A 40 16.32 -17.88 -3.72
C THR A 40 17.23 -18.73 -2.83
N PHE A 41 16.77 -19.08 -1.64
CA PHE A 41 17.56 -19.88 -0.69
C PHE A 41 17.34 -21.40 -0.83
N GLY A 42 16.59 -21.83 -1.83
CA GLY A 42 16.35 -23.25 -2.11
C GLY A 42 15.54 -23.99 -1.05
N VAL A 43 14.79 -23.26 -0.19
CA VAL A 43 13.94 -23.86 0.84
C VAL A 43 12.66 -24.41 0.21
N MET A 44 12.39 -25.71 0.41
CA MET A 44 11.22 -26.37 -0.19
C MET A 44 9.93 -26.06 0.60
N PRO A 45 9.00 -25.27 0.05
CA PRO A 45 7.70 -25.03 0.69
C PRO A 45 6.80 -26.27 0.64
N LEU A 46 5.74 -26.26 1.44
CA LEU A 46 4.62 -27.20 1.32
C LEU A 46 3.77 -26.83 0.09
N TYR A 47 3.46 -25.54 -0.06
CA TYR A 47 2.82 -24.96 -1.24
C TYR A 47 3.55 -23.69 -1.64
N CYS A 48 3.98 -23.61 -2.91
CA CYS A 48 4.64 -22.43 -3.45
C CYS A 48 3.66 -21.28 -3.69
N PHE A 49 4.18 -20.09 -3.89
CA PHE A 49 3.36 -18.94 -4.25
C PHE A 49 2.63 -19.15 -5.58
N GLY A 50 1.38 -18.75 -5.64
CA GLY A 50 0.54 -18.92 -6.83
C GLY A 50 0.02 -20.34 -7.06
N TYR A 51 0.41 -21.33 -6.21
CA TYR A 51 -0.09 -22.69 -6.36
C TYR A 51 -1.62 -22.75 -6.24
N GLY A 52 -2.26 -23.40 -7.19
CA GLY A 52 -3.69 -23.62 -7.22
C GLY A 52 -4.05 -25.00 -7.73
N LYS A 53 -5.31 -25.39 -7.52
CA LYS A 53 -5.91 -26.62 -8.05
C LYS A 53 -7.12 -26.27 -8.91
N SER A 54 -7.31 -27.02 -9.97
CA SER A 54 -8.49 -26.93 -10.84
C SER A 54 -9.18 -28.28 -10.95
N TYR A 55 -10.45 -28.27 -11.37
CA TYR A 55 -11.20 -29.48 -11.72
C TYR A 55 -10.93 -29.94 -13.16
N THR A 56 -10.09 -29.22 -13.89
CA THR A 56 -9.66 -29.52 -15.25
C THR A 56 -8.17 -29.21 -15.42
N GLU A 57 -7.60 -29.56 -16.55
CA GLU A 57 -6.18 -29.33 -16.85
C GLU A 57 -6.03 -28.32 -17.99
N PHE A 58 -4.95 -27.54 -17.94
CA PHE A 58 -4.66 -26.49 -18.91
C PHE A 58 -3.26 -26.68 -19.50
N GLU A 59 -3.14 -26.37 -20.78
CA GLU A 59 -1.88 -26.20 -21.47
C GLU A 59 -1.65 -24.70 -21.74
N MET A 60 -0.45 -24.21 -21.42
CA MET A 60 -0.02 -22.83 -21.69
C MET A 60 1.03 -22.82 -22.78
N LYS A 61 0.90 -21.90 -23.72
CA LYS A 61 1.88 -21.68 -24.78
C LYS A 61 2.12 -20.19 -24.96
N THR A 62 3.31 -19.72 -24.64
CA THR A 62 3.70 -18.34 -24.96
C THR A 62 3.80 -18.19 -26.46
N ILE A 63 3.01 -17.30 -27.03
CA ILE A 63 2.92 -17.08 -28.49
C ILE A 63 3.67 -15.84 -28.93
N ASN A 64 3.87 -14.86 -28.05
CA ASN A 64 4.61 -13.64 -28.37
C ASN A 64 5.15 -12.98 -27.10
N VAL A 65 6.36 -12.40 -27.21
CA VAL A 65 6.93 -11.49 -26.21
C VAL A 65 7.54 -10.31 -26.94
N THR A 66 7.18 -9.11 -26.55
CA THR A 66 7.78 -7.87 -27.02
C THR A 66 8.18 -6.99 -25.85
N ALA A 67 9.26 -6.24 -26.00
CA ALA A 67 9.70 -5.25 -25.01
C ALA A 67 10.29 -4.03 -25.72
N ASP A 68 10.07 -2.89 -25.09
CA ASP A 68 10.74 -1.63 -25.38
C ASP A 68 11.13 -0.96 -24.04
N GLU A 69 11.63 0.27 -24.05
CA GLU A 69 12.01 1.00 -22.85
C GLU A 69 10.82 1.38 -21.94
N LYS A 70 9.58 1.18 -22.40
CA LYS A 70 8.37 1.57 -21.66
C LYS A 70 7.66 0.36 -21.08
N GLN A 71 7.52 -0.71 -21.88
CA GLN A 71 6.70 -1.85 -21.48
C GLN A 71 7.24 -3.18 -22.02
N VAL A 72 6.97 -4.22 -21.25
CA VAL A 72 7.06 -5.62 -21.67
C VAL A 72 5.64 -6.12 -21.86
N LYS A 73 5.39 -6.81 -22.99
CA LYS A 73 4.10 -7.43 -23.31
C LYS A 73 4.31 -8.91 -23.58
N VAL A 74 3.57 -9.75 -22.87
CA VAL A 74 3.59 -11.22 -22.98
C VAL A 74 2.21 -11.70 -23.40
N GLU A 75 2.12 -12.49 -24.46
CA GLU A 75 0.88 -13.07 -24.97
C GLU A 75 0.95 -14.60 -24.84
N VAL A 76 -0.03 -15.18 -24.15
CA VAL A 76 -0.08 -16.61 -23.81
C VAL A 76 -1.40 -17.21 -24.25
N GLU A 77 -1.34 -18.22 -25.11
CA GLU A 77 -2.48 -19.07 -25.44
C GLU A 77 -2.65 -20.10 -24.34
N VAL A 78 -3.85 -20.17 -23.77
CA VAL A 78 -4.23 -21.17 -22.76
C VAL A 78 -5.33 -22.05 -23.34
N THR A 79 -5.14 -23.37 -23.27
CA THR A 79 -6.10 -24.36 -23.76
C THR A 79 -6.59 -25.19 -22.57
N ASN A 80 -7.90 -25.35 -22.40
CA ASN A 80 -8.45 -26.37 -21.49
C ASN A 80 -8.31 -27.74 -22.18
N ILE A 81 -7.34 -28.55 -21.73
CA ILE A 81 -7.04 -29.87 -22.28
C ILE A 81 -7.78 -31.02 -21.55
N GLY A 82 -8.55 -30.69 -20.51
CA GLY A 82 -9.40 -31.65 -19.84
C GLY A 82 -10.60 -32.06 -20.69
N ASP A 83 -11.28 -33.15 -20.32
CA ASP A 83 -12.36 -33.76 -21.10
C ASP A 83 -13.77 -33.51 -20.52
N LYS A 84 -13.88 -32.96 -19.29
CA LYS A 84 -15.13 -32.95 -18.56
C LYS A 84 -15.60 -31.58 -18.06
N TYR A 85 -14.74 -30.80 -17.45
CA TYR A 85 -15.14 -29.62 -16.73
C TYR A 85 -14.63 -28.32 -17.40
N PRO A 86 -15.47 -27.29 -17.43
CA PRO A 86 -14.97 -25.94 -17.75
C PRO A 86 -14.17 -25.40 -16.58
N GLY A 87 -13.22 -24.51 -16.87
CA GLY A 87 -12.40 -23.87 -15.85
C GLY A 87 -11.78 -22.56 -16.34
N LYS A 88 -11.19 -21.82 -15.41
CA LYS A 88 -10.34 -20.66 -15.68
C LYS A 88 -8.93 -20.96 -15.19
N GLU A 89 -7.92 -20.52 -15.92
CA GLU A 89 -6.52 -20.62 -15.51
C GLU A 89 -5.92 -19.23 -15.27
N VAL A 90 -4.94 -19.18 -14.36
CA VAL A 90 -4.18 -17.98 -14.07
C VAL A 90 -2.80 -18.09 -14.70
N VAL A 91 -2.49 -17.17 -15.61
CA VAL A 91 -1.16 -17.02 -16.17
C VAL A 91 -0.39 -16.01 -15.34
N GLN A 92 0.74 -16.41 -14.80
CA GLN A 92 1.64 -15.57 -14.00
C GLN A 92 2.93 -15.34 -14.79
N VAL A 93 3.36 -14.09 -14.84
CA VAL A 93 4.63 -13.69 -15.47
C VAL A 93 5.58 -13.23 -14.39
N TYR A 94 6.76 -13.82 -14.37
CA TYR A 94 7.87 -13.46 -13.49
C TYR A 94 9.05 -12.97 -14.30
N TYR A 95 9.94 -12.23 -13.68
CA TYR A 95 11.26 -11.93 -14.23
C TYR A 95 12.36 -12.35 -13.26
N SER A 96 13.49 -12.78 -13.81
CA SER A 96 14.77 -12.96 -13.10
C SER A 96 15.70 -11.86 -13.59
N ALA A 97 16.09 -10.94 -12.72
CA ALA A 97 17.04 -9.91 -13.07
C ALA A 97 18.49 -10.47 -13.06
N PRO A 98 19.42 -9.84 -13.79
CA PRO A 98 20.81 -10.30 -13.82
C PRO A 98 21.48 -10.19 -12.45
N ASP A 99 22.35 -11.12 -12.13
CA ASP A 99 23.25 -11.03 -10.99
C ASP A 99 24.30 -9.94 -11.26
N GLY A 100 24.21 -8.85 -10.50
CA GLY A 100 25.05 -7.67 -10.65
C GLY A 100 25.68 -7.25 -9.32
N ILE A 101 25.84 -5.95 -9.12
CA ILE A 101 26.35 -5.39 -7.86
C ILE A 101 25.31 -5.56 -6.73
N MET A 102 24.03 -5.41 -7.08
CA MET A 102 22.94 -5.61 -6.13
C MET A 102 22.46 -7.06 -6.14
N GLU A 103 22.32 -7.65 -4.96
CA GLU A 103 21.65 -8.94 -4.80
C GLU A 103 20.18 -8.84 -5.20
N LYS A 104 19.65 -9.92 -5.77
CA LYS A 104 18.26 -9.99 -6.23
C LYS A 104 17.63 -11.33 -5.89
N PRO A 105 16.29 -11.39 -5.71
CA PRO A 105 15.61 -12.68 -5.66
C PRO A 105 15.75 -13.44 -6.97
N THR A 106 15.71 -14.77 -6.90
CA THR A 106 15.77 -15.62 -8.10
C THR A 106 14.72 -15.22 -9.13
N GLN A 107 13.55 -14.80 -8.67
CA GLN A 107 12.49 -14.27 -9.54
C GLN A 107 11.52 -13.39 -8.77
N GLU A 108 10.84 -12.51 -9.50
CA GLU A 108 9.82 -11.62 -8.97
C GLU A 108 8.59 -11.57 -9.88
N LEU A 109 7.39 -11.49 -9.29
CA LEU A 109 6.15 -11.37 -10.05
C LEU A 109 6.11 -10.02 -10.77
N ALA A 110 5.97 -10.04 -12.10
CA ALA A 110 5.83 -8.87 -12.94
C ALA A 110 4.35 -8.52 -13.21
N GLY A 111 3.53 -9.56 -13.35
CA GLY A 111 2.11 -9.41 -13.63
C GLY A 111 1.42 -10.74 -13.85
N PHE A 112 0.11 -10.68 -14.03
CA PHE A 112 -0.71 -11.87 -14.24
C PHE A 112 -2.00 -11.52 -14.99
N ALA A 113 -2.64 -12.56 -15.54
CA ALA A 113 -3.98 -12.47 -16.11
C ALA A 113 -4.73 -13.79 -15.91
N LYS A 114 -6.06 -13.72 -15.84
CA LYS A 114 -6.93 -14.89 -15.73
C LYS A 114 -7.75 -15.05 -17.00
N THR A 115 -7.86 -16.28 -17.49
CA THR A 115 -8.65 -16.57 -18.68
C THR A 115 -10.15 -16.35 -18.43
N ARG A 116 -10.93 -16.19 -19.48
CA ARG A 116 -12.36 -16.45 -19.42
C ARG A 116 -12.63 -17.90 -19.00
N LEU A 117 -13.87 -18.25 -18.73
CA LEU A 117 -14.26 -19.65 -18.52
C LEU A 117 -14.12 -20.44 -19.84
N LEU A 118 -13.28 -21.46 -19.84
CA LEU A 118 -12.98 -22.31 -21.00
C LEU A 118 -13.66 -23.67 -20.83
N ALA A 119 -14.52 -24.05 -21.78
CA ALA A 119 -15.01 -25.42 -21.88
C ALA A 119 -13.88 -26.37 -22.36
N PRO A 120 -14.02 -27.69 -22.19
CA PRO A 120 -13.06 -28.65 -22.73
C PRO A 120 -12.74 -28.42 -24.21
N GLY A 121 -11.45 -28.31 -24.53
CA GLY A 121 -10.94 -28.00 -25.88
C GLY A 121 -10.96 -26.52 -26.29
N GLU A 122 -11.58 -25.66 -25.49
CA GLU A 122 -11.56 -24.22 -25.79
C GLU A 122 -10.23 -23.56 -25.45
N LYS A 123 -9.96 -22.47 -26.16
CA LYS A 123 -8.75 -21.66 -26.01
C LYS A 123 -9.08 -20.20 -25.71
N ASP A 124 -8.14 -19.56 -25.03
CA ASP A 124 -8.11 -18.10 -24.81
C ASP A 124 -6.68 -17.59 -25.02
N VAL A 125 -6.54 -16.34 -25.38
CA VAL A 125 -5.23 -15.65 -25.40
C VAL A 125 -5.27 -14.52 -24.39
N VAL A 126 -4.49 -14.67 -23.36
CA VAL A 126 -4.32 -13.62 -22.36
C VAL A 126 -3.08 -12.77 -22.65
N THR A 127 -3.21 -11.48 -22.39
CA THR A 127 -2.11 -10.53 -22.53
C THR A 127 -1.75 -9.94 -21.19
N ILE A 128 -0.48 -10.05 -20.79
CA ILE A 128 0.08 -9.45 -19.59
C ILE A 128 1.03 -8.34 -20.01
N THR A 129 0.84 -7.14 -19.48
CA THR A 129 1.70 -5.97 -19.76
C THR A 129 2.14 -5.35 -18.45
N PHE A 130 3.42 -5.02 -18.34
CA PHE A 130 4.02 -4.32 -17.20
C PHE A 130 5.08 -3.32 -17.69
N ALA A 131 5.42 -2.34 -16.88
CA ALA A 131 6.43 -1.37 -17.27
C ALA A 131 7.83 -2.03 -17.24
N THR A 132 8.66 -1.79 -18.24
CA THR A 132 10.03 -2.30 -18.28
C THR A 132 10.81 -1.87 -17.05
N THR A 133 10.56 -0.66 -16.57
CA THR A 133 11.16 -0.12 -15.35
C THR A 133 10.67 -0.77 -14.05
N ASP A 134 9.65 -1.62 -14.07
CA ASP A 134 9.23 -2.40 -12.90
C ASP A 134 10.23 -3.52 -12.57
N MET A 135 11.14 -3.84 -13.49
CA MET A 135 12.26 -4.76 -13.27
C MET A 135 13.48 -4.10 -12.62
N ALA A 136 13.42 -2.80 -12.30
CA ALA A 136 14.50 -2.09 -11.59
C ALA A 136 14.55 -2.47 -10.12
N SER A 137 15.76 -2.51 -9.56
CA SER A 137 16.00 -2.65 -8.11
C SER A 137 16.36 -1.29 -7.51
N PHE A 138 16.08 -1.10 -6.22
CA PHE A 138 16.40 0.15 -5.54
C PHE A 138 17.82 0.14 -4.97
N ASP A 139 18.68 0.98 -5.52
CA ASP A 139 20.00 1.26 -4.96
C ASP A 139 19.88 2.27 -3.81
N ALA A 140 20.04 1.78 -2.57
CA ALA A 140 19.97 2.63 -1.37
C ALA A 140 21.19 3.56 -1.22
N TYR A 141 22.31 3.27 -1.88
CA TYR A 141 23.49 4.13 -1.84
C TYR A 141 23.29 5.37 -2.69
N ASP A 142 22.83 5.21 -3.93
CA ASP A 142 22.57 6.32 -4.86
C ASP A 142 21.14 6.87 -4.75
N ALA A 143 20.29 6.24 -3.94
CA ALA A 143 18.87 6.56 -3.80
C ALA A 143 18.15 6.56 -5.17
N ALA A 144 18.28 5.48 -5.92
CA ALA A 144 17.83 5.41 -7.29
C ALA A 144 17.24 4.04 -7.63
N TRP A 145 16.25 4.01 -8.51
CA TRP A 145 15.82 2.78 -9.18
C TRP A 145 16.72 2.53 -10.37
N VAL A 146 17.34 1.37 -10.41
CA VAL A 146 18.39 1.00 -11.36
C VAL A 146 18.06 -0.33 -12.01
N MET A 147 18.17 -0.40 -13.32
CA MET A 147 18.28 -1.65 -14.05
C MET A 147 19.75 -1.87 -14.38
N GLU A 148 20.33 -2.96 -13.87
CA GLU A 148 21.74 -3.30 -14.14
C GLU A 148 21.88 -3.89 -15.53
N GLU A 149 23.06 -3.76 -16.13
CA GLU A 149 23.44 -4.40 -17.39
C GLU A 149 23.27 -5.92 -17.31
N GLY A 150 22.77 -6.55 -18.39
CA GLY A 150 22.69 -8.00 -18.52
C GLY A 150 21.32 -8.54 -18.89
N GLU A 151 21.14 -9.84 -18.71
CA GLU A 151 19.99 -10.60 -19.17
C GLU A 151 18.87 -10.67 -18.11
N TYR A 152 17.71 -10.10 -18.44
CA TYR A 152 16.46 -10.24 -17.69
C TYR A 152 15.66 -11.39 -18.30
N THR A 153 15.52 -12.49 -17.58
CA THR A 153 14.79 -13.65 -18.07
C THR A 153 13.31 -13.53 -17.71
N ILE A 154 12.45 -13.52 -18.71
CA ILE A 154 10.98 -13.55 -18.55
C ILE A 154 10.52 -15.00 -18.45
N ARG A 155 9.74 -15.29 -17.42
CA ARG A 155 9.23 -16.62 -17.12
C ARG A 155 7.70 -16.60 -17.07
N VAL A 156 7.07 -17.64 -17.60
CA VAL A 156 5.61 -17.80 -17.66
C VAL A 156 5.20 -19.11 -17.02
N GLY A 157 4.16 -19.09 -16.24
CA GLY A 157 3.60 -20.31 -15.63
C GLY A 157 2.34 -20.05 -14.83
N ASN A 158 1.98 -20.97 -13.95
CA ASN A 158 0.80 -20.87 -13.08
C ASN A 158 1.14 -20.85 -11.57
N SER A 159 2.42 -20.84 -11.24
CA SER A 159 2.92 -20.67 -9.87
C SER A 159 4.41 -20.36 -9.89
N SER A 160 4.99 -19.86 -8.79
CA SER A 160 6.42 -19.49 -8.73
C SER A 160 7.36 -20.65 -9.03
N ARG A 161 6.94 -21.89 -8.82
CA ARG A 161 7.75 -23.10 -9.08
C ARG A 161 7.31 -23.93 -10.29
N ASN A 162 6.34 -23.46 -11.04
CA ASN A 162 5.93 -24.06 -12.31
C ASN A 162 5.94 -22.99 -13.39
N THR A 163 7.15 -22.53 -13.75
CA THR A 163 7.40 -21.53 -14.77
C THR A 163 8.40 -22.04 -15.79
N GLU A 164 8.28 -21.57 -17.03
CA GLU A 164 9.24 -21.75 -18.11
C GLU A 164 9.87 -20.42 -18.50
N ALA A 165 11.16 -20.40 -18.77
CA ALA A 165 11.83 -19.24 -19.37
C ALA A 165 11.39 -19.10 -20.82
N VAL A 166 10.76 -17.99 -21.16
CA VAL A 166 10.16 -17.77 -22.49
C VAL A 166 10.87 -16.68 -23.29
N ALA A 167 11.47 -15.70 -22.61
CA ALA A 167 12.21 -14.64 -23.27
C ALA A 167 13.43 -14.20 -22.45
N VAL A 168 14.41 -13.66 -23.14
CA VAL A 168 15.52 -12.90 -22.55
C VAL A 168 15.44 -11.49 -23.09
N ILE A 169 15.42 -10.52 -22.19
CA ILE A 169 15.58 -9.10 -22.48
C ILE A 169 17.01 -8.72 -22.03
N ASP A 170 17.84 -8.38 -22.99
CA ASP A 170 19.25 -8.09 -22.79
C ASP A 170 19.47 -6.58 -22.81
N LEU A 171 19.88 -6.00 -21.69
CA LEU A 171 20.17 -4.58 -21.52
C LEU A 171 21.67 -4.34 -21.66
N ASP A 172 22.08 -3.52 -22.61
CA ASP A 172 23.47 -3.32 -23.02
C ASP A 172 24.34 -2.56 -22.02
N GLU A 173 23.77 -1.66 -21.22
CA GLU A 173 24.43 -0.91 -20.16
C GLU A 173 23.46 -0.62 -19.00
N GLN A 174 23.99 -0.39 -17.80
CA GLN A 174 23.18 -0.02 -16.62
C GLN A 174 22.43 1.30 -16.83
N VAL A 175 21.17 1.35 -16.37
CA VAL A 175 20.30 2.54 -16.46
C VAL A 175 19.76 2.95 -15.09
N THR A 176 19.87 4.22 -14.74
CA THR A 176 19.05 4.83 -13.69
C THR A 176 17.70 5.24 -14.27
N THR A 177 16.63 4.56 -13.87
CA THR A 177 15.28 4.84 -14.37
C THR A 177 14.60 5.98 -13.63
N LEU A 178 14.82 6.08 -12.30
CA LEU A 178 14.26 7.11 -11.44
C LEU A 178 15.26 7.49 -10.34
N GLN A 179 15.60 8.79 -10.26
CA GLN A 179 16.43 9.32 -9.19
C GLN A 179 15.56 9.90 -8.08
N LEU A 180 15.84 9.49 -6.86
CA LEU A 180 15.15 9.91 -5.66
C LEU A 180 16.11 10.60 -4.69
N LYS A 181 15.59 11.00 -3.52
CA LYS A 181 16.37 11.36 -2.34
C LYS A 181 16.49 10.15 -1.42
N ARG A 182 17.57 10.10 -0.66
CA ARG A 182 17.71 9.13 0.43
C ARG A 182 16.80 9.55 1.59
N LEU A 183 15.80 8.74 1.85
CA LEU A 183 14.75 8.98 2.84
C LEU A 183 14.71 7.81 3.84
N MET A 184 13.88 7.93 4.88
CA MET A 184 13.57 6.82 5.81
C MET A 184 14.81 6.16 6.45
N ARG A 185 15.88 6.91 6.65
CA ARG A 185 17.13 6.37 7.22
C ARG A 185 16.90 5.81 8.61
N ASP A 186 17.40 4.59 8.83
CA ASP A 186 17.56 4.07 10.18
C ASP A 186 18.86 4.57 10.81
N THR A 187 18.82 4.78 12.12
CA THR A 187 20.01 5.03 12.94
C THR A 187 20.75 3.74 13.31
N ILE A 188 20.09 2.60 13.14
CA ILE A 188 20.61 1.25 13.41
C ILE A 188 20.66 0.48 12.10
N ALA A 189 21.84 -0.05 11.74
CA ALA A 189 21.98 -0.89 10.57
C ALA A 189 21.29 -2.25 10.82
N VAL A 190 20.28 -2.57 10.01
CA VAL A 190 19.66 -3.89 10.00
C VAL A 190 20.59 -4.88 9.34
N ARG A 191 20.85 -6.00 10.02
CA ARG A 191 21.59 -7.11 9.45
C ARG A 191 20.63 -7.98 8.64
N GLU A 192 20.58 -7.74 7.35
CA GLU A 192 19.71 -8.49 6.42
C GLU A 192 20.31 -9.84 6.02
N LEU A 193 19.46 -10.71 5.50
CA LEU A 193 19.88 -11.92 4.82
C LEU A 193 20.63 -11.57 3.54
N HIS A 194 21.69 -12.34 3.26
CA HIS A 194 22.46 -12.24 2.03
C HIS A 194 22.47 -13.60 1.34
N HIS A 195 22.17 -13.61 0.05
CA HIS A 195 22.35 -14.77 -0.79
C HIS A 195 23.78 -14.76 -1.34
N MET A 196 24.62 -15.66 -0.83
CA MET A 196 25.99 -15.81 -1.38
C MET A 196 25.89 -16.50 -2.73
N ILE A 197 26.14 -15.77 -3.81
CA ILE A 197 26.31 -16.36 -5.14
C ILE A 197 27.54 -17.26 -5.06
N PRO A 198 27.44 -18.57 -5.39
CA PRO A 198 28.59 -19.43 -5.42
C PRO A 198 29.61 -18.88 -6.42
N ILE A 199 30.86 -18.65 -5.99
CA ILE A 199 31.96 -18.17 -6.85
C ILE A 199 32.32 -19.19 -7.96
N PHE A 200 31.70 -20.34 -7.96
CA PHE A 200 31.88 -21.40 -8.93
C PHE A 200 30.60 -21.69 -9.68
N ASP A 201 30.35 -20.96 -10.76
CA ASP A 201 29.48 -21.44 -11.82
C ASP A 201 30.12 -22.68 -12.45
N ILE A 202 29.75 -23.84 -11.98
CA ILE A 202 29.95 -25.06 -12.76
C ILE A 202 28.79 -25.05 -13.75
N GLU A 203 28.98 -24.49 -14.93
CA GLU A 203 28.08 -24.65 -16.06
C GLU A 203 28.01 -26.14 -16.41
N PHE A 204 27.03 -26.82 -15.85
CA PHE A 204 26.60 -28.09 -16.39
C PHE A 204 25.69 -27.77 -17.59
N ASP A 205 26.25 -27.87 -18.78
CA ASP A 205 25.50 -27.79 -20.05
C ASP A 205 24.62 -29.04 -20.18
N PHE A 206 23.45 -28.99 -19.55
CA PHE A 206 22.38 -29.99 -19.69
C PHE A 206 21.43 -29.63 -20.82
N GLY A 207 21.91 -29.06 -21.92
CA GLY A 207 21.08 -28.78 -23.09
C GLY A 207 19.84 -27.95 -22.72
N VAL A 208 20.02 -26.77 -22.17
CA VAL A 208 18.94 -25.84 -21.84
C VAL A 208 18.11 -25.60 -23.10
N PRO A 209 16.78 -25.82 -23.09
CA PRO A 209 15.95 -25.52 -24.24
C PRO A 209 16.20 -24.09 -24.72
N ALA A 210 16.39 -23.89 -26.01
CA ALA A 210 16.60 -22.55 -26.56
C ALA A 210 15.42 -21.64 -26.18
N ILE A 211 15.70 -20.55 -25.49
CA ILE A 211 14.69 -19.55 -25.13
C ILE A 211 14.21 -18.89 -26.42
N PRO A 212 12.89 -18.92 -26.72
CA PRO A 212 12.38 -18.62 -28.05
C PRO A 212 12.46 -17.13 -28.43
N PHE A 213 12.43 -16.22 -27.45
CA PHE A 213 12.45 -14.79 -27.70
C PHE A 213 13.68 -14.15 -27.08
N ARG A 214 14.44 -13.38 -27.88
CA ARG A 214 15.55 -12.56 -27.41
C ARG A 214 15.38 -11.13 -27.90
N ILE A 215 15.38 -10.17 -26.98
CA ILE A 215 15.10 -8.76 -27.23
C ILE A 215 16.26 -7.94 -26.65
N MET A 216 16.83 -7.06 -27.48
CA MET A 216 17.86 -6.13 -27.04
C MET A 216 17.26 -4.79 -26.65
N LEU A 217 17.58 -4.27 -25.49
CA LEU A 217 17.27 -2.92 -25.04
C LEU A 217 18.57 -2.11 -24.97
N GLN A 218 18.48 -0.87 -25.42
CA GLN A 218 19.61 0.05 -25.39
C GLN A 218 19.41 1.09 -24.29
N ALA A 219 20.37 1.21 -23.40
CA ALA A 219 20.34 2.12 -22.26
C ALA A 219 20.09 3.58 -22.69
N GLU A 220 20.62 4.00 -23.84
CA GLU A 220 20.43 5.35 -24.38
C GLU A 220 18.98 5.74 -24.65
N ASN A 221 18.07 4.77 -24.85
CA ASN A 221 16.65 4.99 -25.08
C ASN A 221 15.86 5.25 -23.79
N PHE A 222 16.42 4.89 -22.64
CA PHE A 222 15.78 5.14 -21.35
C PHE A 222 15.96 6.60 -20.92
N LYS A 223 14.89 7.15 -20.36
CA LYS A 223 14.91 8.50 -19.80
C LYS A 223 14.94 8.43 -18.29
N LYS A 224 16.02 8.93 -17.70
CA LYS A 224 16.10 9.13 -16.26
C LYS A 224 15.02 10.12 -15.82
N LYS A 225 14.13 9.68 -14.93
CA LYS A 225 13.14 10.53 -14.28
C LYS A 225 13.73 11.16 -13.01
N LEU A 226 13.28 12.37 -12.71
CA LEU A 226 13.62 13.08 -11.47
C LEU A 226 12.32 13.42 -10.75
N VAL A 227 12.37 13.43 -9.41
CA VAL A 227 11.25 13.88 -8.58
C VAL A 227 11.53 15.29 -8.07
N GLU A 228 10.54 16.15 -8.19
CA GLU A 228 10.55 17.47 -7.54
C GLU A 228 9.88 17.34 -6.18
N TYR A 229 10.64 17.57 -5.13
CA TYR A 229 10.14 17.50 -3.77
C TYR A 229 9.69 18.86 -3.26
N GLU A 230 8.55 18.88 -2.58
CA GLU A 230 8.04 20.10 -1.97
C GLU A 230 9.05 20.68 -0.95
N VAL A 231 9.17 22.00 -0.93
CA VAL A 231 10.02 22.69 0.06
C VAL A 231 9.32 22.65 1.42
N MET A 232 10.03 22.30 2.49
CA MET A 232 9.46 22.24 3.86
C MET A 232 8.78 23.55 4.30
N ARG A 233 9.23 24.71 3.82
CA ARG A 233 8.62 26.01 4.16
C ARG A 233 7.48 26.32 3.20
N ARG A 234 6.25 26.12 3.66
CA ARG A 234 5.04 26.38 2.88
C ARG A 234 4.66 27.85 2.85
N THR A 235 4.04 28.22 1.73
CA THR A 235 3.48 29.56 1.56
C THR A 235 2.10 29.60 2.19
N LEU A 236 1.82 30.65 2.98
CA LEU A 236 0.51 30.92 3.54
C LEU A 236 -0.50 31.18 2.42
N MET A 237 -1.68 30.59 2.53
CA MET A 237 -2.83 30.96 1.69
C MET A 237 -3.46 32.22 2.25
N ASP A 238 -3.46 33.30 1.46
CA ASP A 238 -3.96 34.60 1.89
C ASP A 238 -5.44 34.79 1.57
N LYS A 239 -6.19 35.34 2.51
CA LYS A 239 -7.60 35.74 2.32
C LYS A 239 -7.69 36.84 1.26
N ARG A 240 -8.47 36.63 0.20
CA ARG A 240 -8.62 37.53 -0.95
C ARG A 240 -9.95 38.27 -1.00
N THR A 241 -10.96 37.78 -0.29
CA THR A 241 -12.33 38.35 -0.25
C THR A 241 -12.89 38.32 1.15
N ASP A 242 -13.77 39.29 1.49
CA ASP A 242 -14.54 39.28 2.74
C ASP A 242 -15.88 38.57 2.61
N GLU A 243 -16.29 38.22 1.39
CA GLU A 243 -17.45 37.38 1.14
C GLU A 243 -17.21 35.98 1.71
N VAL A 244 -18.21 35.46 2.45
CA VAL A 244 -18.11 34.14 3.08
C VAL A 244 -18.22 33.07 2.01
N LEU A 245 -17.14 32.34 1.80
CA LEU A 245 -17.08 31.22 0.86
C LEU A 245 -17.52 29.91 1.52
N THR A 246 -18.16 29.07 0.74
CA THR A 246 -18.63 27.73 1.13
C THR A 246 -18.03 26.65 0.24
N LEU A 247 -18.12 25.38 0.67
CA LEU A 247 -17.68 24.26 -0.17
C LEU A 247 -18.60 24.07 -1.41
N GLU A 248 -19.87 24.51 -1.31
CA GLU A 248 -20.77 24.57 -2.46
C GLU A 248 -20.30 25.57 -3.52
N ASP A 249 -19.73 26.71 -3.13
CA ASP A 249 -19.15 27.66 -4.07
C ASP A 249 -17.95 27.06 -4.81
N VAL A 250 -17.14 26.29 -4.10
CA VAL A 250 -16.02 25.56 -4.73
C VAL A 250 -16.55 24.53 -5.71
N LYS A 251 -17.57 23.76 -5.33
CA LYS A 251 -18.22 22.77 -6.21
C LYS A 251 -18.82 23.41 -7.47
N ALA A 252 -19.40 24.59 -7.32
CA ALA A 252 -19.96 25.36 -8.42
C ALA A 252 -18.91 26.06 -9.32
N GLY A 253 -17.63 26.05 -8.93
CA GLY A 253 -16.53 26.72 -9.63
C GLY A 253 -16.47 28.24 -9.39
N ASN A 254 -17.20 28.75 -8.40
CA ASN A 254 -17.21 30.18 -8.01
C ASN A 254 -16.05 30.56 -7.10
N ALA A 255 -15.42 29.57 -6.45
CA ALA A 255 -14.27 29.73 -5.57
C ALA A 255 -13.31 28.55 -5.74
N THR A 256 -12.08 28.72 -5.26
CA THR A 256 -11.09 27.67 -5.16
C THR A 256 -11.00 27.11 -3.73
N LEU A 257 -10.46 25.89 -3.58
CA LEU A 257 -10.18 25.32 -2.24
C LEU A 257 -9.21 26.22 -1.45
N ASP A 258 -8.24 26.83 -2.12
CA ASP A 258 -7.28 27.73 -1.48
C ASP A 258 -7.94 28.98 -0.90
N GLU A 259 -8.89 29.58 -1.63
CA GLU A 259 -9.64 30.75 -1.17
C GLU A 259 -10.57 30.42 0.01
N LEU A 260 -11.24 29.27 -0.03
CA LEU A 260 -12.05 28.80 1.09
C LEU A 260 -11.16 28.52 2.32
N THR A 261 -10.08 27.77 2.14
CA THR A 261 -9.15 27.41 3.23
C THR A 261 -8.52 28.66 3.87
N ALA A 262 -8.19 29.67 3.07
CA ALA A 262 -7.61 30.93 3.55
C ALA A 262 -8.53 31.71 4.50
N GLN A 263 -9.85 31.48 4.41
CA GLN A 263 -10.85 32.13 5.28
C GLN A 263 -11.07 31.42 6.61
N LEU A 264 -10.62 30.18 6.75
CA LEU A 264 -10.78 29.43 8.00
C LEU A 264 -9.88 29.99 9.10
N THR A 265 -10.39 30.04 10.32
CA THR A 265 -9.58 30.36 11.49
C THR A 265 -8.66 29.21 11.85
N VAL A 266 -7.71 29.43 12.76
CA VAL A 266 -6.81 28.37 13.25
C VAL A 266 -7.62 27.30 13.97
N GLU A 267 -8.60 27.72 14.78
CA GLU A 267 -9.50 26.85 15.54
C GLU A 267 -10.36 26.00 14.59
N GLU A 268 -11.02 26.61 13.59
CA GLU A 268 -11.82 25.91 12.59
C GLU A 268 -11.01 24.85 11.84
N MET A 269 -9.76 25.15 11.47
CA MET A 269 -8.89 24.20 10.80
C MET A 269 -8.40 23.10 11.75
N ALA A 270 -8.08 23.43 13.00
CA ALA A 270 -7.68 22.44 13.99
C ALA A 270 -8.80 21.45 14.29
N GLU A 271 -10.02 21.93 14.47
CA GLU A 271 -11.21 21.09 14.62
C GLU A 271 -11.46 20.21 13.38
N LEU A 272 -11.26 20.72 12.17
CA LEU A 272 -11.41 19.95 10.94
C LEU A 272 -10.35 18.84 10.82
N CYS A 273 -9.12 19.08 11.29
CA CYS A 273 -8.02 18.13 11.28
C CYS A 273 -8.06 17.10 12.43
N VAL A 274 -9.07 17.18 13.31
CA VAL A 274 -9.27 16.29 14.46
C VAL A 274 -10.68 15.71 14.38
N GLY A 275 -10.79 14.39 14.38
CA GLY A 275 -12.09 13.73 14.36
C GLY A 275 -12.92 14.07 15.60
N THR A 276 -14.23 13.82 15.52
CA THR A 276 -15.13 14.04 16.65
C THR A 276 -14.78 13.14 17.82
N GLU A 277 -14.77 13.72 19.01
CA GLU A 277 -14.55 12.97 20.24
C GLU A 277 -15.62 11.88 20.39
N ARG A 278 -15.21 10.68 20.79
CA ARG A 278 -16.13 9.59 21.09
C ARG A 278 -17.12 10.04 22.15
N ARG A 279 -18.35 10.32 21.75
CA ARG A 279 -19.44 10.45 22.70
C ARG A 279 -19.72 9.05 23.22
N SER A 280 -19.64 8.87 24.54
CA SER A 280 -19.95 7.63 25.24
C SER A 280 -21.39 7.20 24.94
N GLY A 281 -21.61 6.56 23.80
CA GLY A 281 -22.83 5.85 23.47
C GLY A 281 -22.65 4.38 23.84
N GLU A 282 -23.73 3.72 24.20
CA GLU A 282 -23.77 2.27 24.42
C GLU A 282 -23.64 1.50 23.09
N GLY A 283 -22.63 1.83 22.27
CA GLY A 283 -22.40 1.14 21.00
C GLY A 283 -22.00 -0.30 21.21
N ASN A 284 -22.73 -1.24 20.64
CA ASN A 284 -22.43 -2.67 20.68
C ASN A 284 -21.27 -3.07 19.74
N VAL A 285 -20.80 -2.16 18.90
CA VAL A 285 -19.75 -2.39 17.92
C VAL A 285 -18.41 -1.88 18.45
N ILE A 286 -17.42 -2.75 18.52
CA ILE A 286 -16.06 -2.40 18.95
C ILE A 286 -15.48 -1.35 18.01
N GLY A 287 -14.96 -0.24 18.57
CA GLY A 287 -14.36 0.86 17.82
C GLY A 287 -15.37 1.87 17.27
N SER A 288 -16.65 1.78 17.61
CA SER A 288 -17.66 2.79 17.27
C SER A 288 -17.32 4.13 17.94
N ALA A 289 -17.19 5.17 17.14
CA ALA A 289 -16.91 6.54 17.60
C ALA A 289 -17.67 7.62 16.81
N SER A 290 -18.53 7.24 15.84
CA SER A 290 -19.38 8.18 15.10
C SER A 290 -20.55 8.64 15.95
N SER A 291 -20.90 9.91 15.83
CA SER A 291 -22.10 10.49 16.40
C SER A 291 -23.32 10.45 15.45
N CYS A 292 -23.09 10.15 14.17
CA CYS A 292 -24.09 10.27 13.09
C CYS A 292 -24.62 8.90 12.63
N VAL A 293 -23.74 7.92 12.43
CA VAL A 293 -24.10 6.58 11.95
C VAL A 293 -23.76 5.54 13.02
N PRO A 294 -24.77 4.86 13.60
CA PRO A 294 -24.54 3.88 14.66
C PRO A 294 -23.61 2.75 14.24
N GLY A 295 -22.54 2.54 15.03
CA GLY A 295 -21.51 1.54 14.77
C GLY A 295 -20.39 1.98 13.83
N ALA A 296 -20.50 3.13 13.17
CA ALA A 296 -19.39 3.65 12.37
C ALA A 296 -18.20 4.02 13.24
N ALA A 297 -17.00 3.86 12.66
CA ALA A 297 -15.74 3.97 13.40
C ALA A 297 -15.43 5.41 13.83
N GLY A 298 -15.90 6.40 13.08
CA GLY A 298 -15.72 7.81 13.41
C GLY A 298 -16.29 8.73 12.35
N ASP A 299 -16.15 10.02 12.63
CA ASP A 299 -16.55 11.08 11.72
C ASP A 299 -15.66 12.32 11.93
N THR A 300 -15.62 13.19 10.91
CA THR A 300 -15.00 14.51 11.04
C THR A 300 -15.94 15.48 11.77
N THR A 301 -15.47 16.70 12.05
CA THR A 301 -16.34 17.70 12.68
C THR A 301 -17.51 18.12 11.78
N SER A 302 -18.68 18.26 12.37
CA SER A 302 -19.85 18.90 11.73
C SER A 302 -19.91 20.41 11.94
N GLY A 303 -18.95 21.00 12.68
CA GLY A 303 -18.96 22.43 13.04
C GLY A 303 -18.98 23.40 11.87
N LEU A 304 -18.44 22.98 10.72
CA LEU A 304 -18.41 23.78 9.49
C LEU A 304 -19.59 23.53 8.55
N LEU A 305 -20.54 22.64 8.91
CA LEU A 305 -21.66 22.30 8.04
C LEU A 305 -22.59 23.52 7.80
N ASP A 306 -22.94 24.22 8.86
CA ASP A 306 -23.85 25.38 8.75
C ASP A 306 -23.18 26.60 8.14
N THR A 307 -21.93 26.88 8.51
CA THR A 307 -21.22 28.11 8.16
C THR A 307 -20.50 28.04 6.83
N ARG A 308 -19.95 26.86 6.46
CA ARG A 308 -19.10 26.65 5.29
C ARG A 308 -19.61 25.56 4.34
N LYS A 309 -20.74 24.91 4.66
CA LYS A 309 -21.31 23.77 3.92
C LYS A 309 -20.32 22.62 3.73
N VAL A 310 -19.44 22.41 4.71
CA VAL A 310 -18.52 21.27 4.74
C VAL A 310 -19.24 20.09 5.38
N PRO A 311 -19.48 18.99 4.65
CA PRO A 311 -20.14 17.82 5.22
C PRO A 311 -19.23 17.11 6.22
N ASN A 312 -19.84 16.43 7.18
CA ASN A 312 -19.16 15.50 8.05
C ASN A 312 -18.82 14.22 7.25
N LEU A 313 -17.57 13.80 7.26
CA LEU A 313 -17.13 12.56 6.60
C LEU A 313 -17.29 11.38 7.55
N ILE A 314 -18.27 10.52 7.28
CA ILE A 314 -18.56 9.31 8.06
C ILE A 314 -17.63 8.17 7.64
N GLN A 315 -16.99 7.53 8.61
CA GLN A 315 -15.99 6.50 8.39
C GLN A 315 -16.44 5.17 8.99
N ALA A 316 -16.55 4.13 8.17
CA ALA A 316 -16.88 2.78 8.62
C ALA A 316 -15.70 1.82 8.48
N ASP A 317 -15.44 1.06 9.52
CA ASP A 317 -14.43 -0.01 9.50
C ASP A 317 -15.02 -1.31 8.92
N GLY A 318 -14.16 -2.32 8.76
CA GLY A 318 -14.52 -3.67 8.36
C GLY A 318 -14.04 -4.08 6.97
N PRO A 319 -12.75 -4.49 6.82
CA PRO A 319 -12.22 -4.99 5.53
C PRO A 319 -12.92 -6.26 5.00
N ALA A 320 -13.70 -6.94 5.81
CA ALA A 320 -14.54 -8.09 5.41
C ALA A 320 -16.03 -7.72 5.27
N GLY A 321 -16.34 -6.47 4.96
CA GLY A 321 -17.67 -5.87 4.88
C GLY A 321 -17.87 -4.78 5.91
N LEU A 322 -18.76 -3.81 5.65
CA LEU A 322 -18.98 -2.68 6.55
C LEU A 322 -19.36 -3.15 7.95
N ARG A 323 -18.70 -2.60 8.96
CA ARG A 323 -18.96 -2.92 10.36
C ARG A 323 -19.76 -1.79 11.02
N LEU A 324 -21.06 -1.97 11.06
CA LEU A 324 -22.02 -1.05 11.64
C LEU A 324 -22.93 -1.80 12.63
N GLU A 325 -23.81 -1.08 13.38
CA GLU A 325 -24.86 -1.74 14.17
C GLU A 325 -25.94 -2.37 13.28
N THR A 326 -26.17 -1.81 12.11
CA THR A 326 -27.01 -2.44 11.09
C THR A 326 -26.25 -3.59 10.44
N PRO A 327 -26.87 -4.79 10.28
CA PRO A 327 -26.24 -5.89 9.56
C PRO A 327 -25.90 -5.50 8.11
N CYS A 328 -24.65 -5.76 7.72
CA CYS A 328 -24.11 -5.51 6.39
C CYS A 328 -23.65 -6.82 5.73
N THR A 329 -23.39 -6.79 4.45
CA THR A 329 -22.90 -7.95 3.69
C THR A 329 -21.50 -8.34 4.16
N ALA A 330 -21.35 -9.58 4.61
CA ALA A 330 -20.03 -10.15 4.83
C ALA A 330 -19.42 -10.56 3.49
N ILE A 331 -18.31 -9.95 3.14
CA ILE A 331 -17.56 -10.25 1.92
C ILE A 331 -16.40 -11.21 2.23
N PRO A 332 -15.85 -11.94 1.23
CA PRO A 332 -14.66 -12.74 1.44
C PRO A 332 -13.49 -11.89 1.94
N ILE A 333 -12.72 -12.43 2.87
CA ILE A 333 -11.51 -11.76 3.38
C ILE A 333 -10.47 -11.52 2.28
N ALA A 334 -9.64 -10.49 2.44
CA ALA A 334 -8.68 -10.06 1.43
C ALA A 334 -7.74 -11.19 0.96
N THR A 335 -7.25 -12.04 1.87
CA THR A 335 -6.44 -13.23 1.51
C THR A 335 -7.19 -14.16 0.55
N THR A 336 -8.49 -14.38 0.76
CA THR A 336 -9.31 -15.22 -0.14
C THR A 336 -9.54 -14.56 -1.49
N LEU A 337 -9.77 -13.23 -1.48
CA LEU A 337 -9.91 -12.45 -2.71
C LEU A 337 -8.64 -12.50 -3.56
N ALA A 338 -7.47 -12.30 -2.96
CA ALA A 338 -6.20 -12.38 -3.65
C ALA A 338 -5.94 -13.77 -4.27
N GLN A 339 -6.35 -14.85 -3.59
CA GLN A 339 -6.25 -16.22 -4.12
C GLN A 339 -7.11 -16.46 -5.36
N SER A 340 -8.08 -15.60 -5.64
CA SER A 340 -8.85 -15.69 -6.89
C SER A 340 -8.05 -15.24 -8.11
N TRP A 341 -7.06 -14.37 -7.95
CA TRP A 341 -6.29 -13.72 -9.03
C TRP A 341 -7.22 -13.03 -10.07
N ASP A 342 -8.43 -12.63 -9.67
CA ASP A 342 -9.47 -12.11 -10.55
C ASP A 342 -9.80 -10.66 -10.19
N MET A 343 -9.10 -9.73 -10.84
CA MET A 343 -9.23 -8.29 -10.57
C MET A 343 -10.62 -7.75 -10.89
N ASP A 344 -11.32 -8.32 -11.87
CA ASP A 344 -12.70 -7.96 -12.18
C ASP A 344 -13.67 -8.39 -11.07
N LEU A 345 -13.45 -9.55 -10.49
CA LEU A 345 -14.21 -10.01 -9.32
C LEU A 345 -14.03 -9.08 -8.14
N ILE A 346 -12.77 -8.70 -7.82
CA ILE A 346 -12.44 -7.81 -6.71
C ILE A 346 -13.06 -6.42 -6.96
N ARG A 347 -12.96 -5.90 -8.18
CA ARG A 347 -13.59 -4.62 -8.53
C ARG A 347 -15.09 -4.64 -8.34
N ARG A 348 -15.79 -5.69 -8.79
CA ARG A 348 -17.25 -5.85 -8.60
C ARG A 348 -17.62 -6.00 -7.14
N MET A 349 -16.76 -6.60 -6.34
CA MET A 349 -16.93 -6.64 -4.90
C MET A 349 -16.90 -5.24 -4.27
N GLY A 350 -15.94 -4.40 -4.69
CA GLY A 350 -15.89 -3.00 -4.29
C GLY A 350 -17.16 -2.23 -4.68
N GLU A 351 -17.76 -2.52 -5.84
CA GLU A 351 -19.04 -1.92 -6.25
C GLU A 351 -20.20 -2.29 -5.31
N ILE A 352 -20.26 -3.53 -4.82
CA ILE A 352 -21.26 -3.96 -3.83
C ILE A 352 -21.08 -3.19 -2.51
N VAL A 353 -19.86 -3.06 -2.03
CA VAL A 353 -19.56 -2.29 -0.83
C VAL A 353 -19.95 -0.81 -1.01
N ARG A 354 -19.66 -0.21 -2.18
CA ARG A 354 -20.10 1.15 -2.50
C ARG A 354 -21.61 1.33 -2.38
N GLU A 355 -22.40 0.38 -2.90
CA GLU A 355 -23.86 0.44 -2.84
C GLU A 355 -24.36 0.41 -1.39
N GLU A 356 -23.75 -0.40 -0.53
CA GLU A 356 -24.07 -0.40 0.91
C GLU A 356 -23.65 0.90 1.60
N MET A 357 -22.43 1.44 1.28
CA MET A 357 -21.96 2.73 1.82
C MET A 357 -22.94 3.85 1.49
N GLU A 358 -23.41 3.93 0.24
CA GLU A 358 -24.39 4.94 -0.20
C GLU A 358 -25.71 4.81 0.57
N GLN A 359 -26.24 3.60 0.72
CA GLN A 359 -27.48 3.33 1.44
C GLN A 359 -27.40 3.65 2.94
N LEU A 360 -26.22 3.47 3.54
CA LEU A 360 -25.97 3.63 4.97
C LEU A 360 -25.29 4.96 5.32
N HIS A 361 -25.14 5.85 4.35
CA HIS A 361 -24.54 7.19 4.51
C HIS A 361 -23.10 7.14 5.05
N VAL A 362 -22.29 6.24 4.53
CA VAL A 362 -20.86 6.13 4.82
C VAL A 362 -20.08 6.75 3.66
N ASP A 363 -19.13 7.63 3.96
CA ASP A 363 -18.32 8.35 2.97
C ASP A 363 -16.97 7.65 2.72
N LEU A 364 -16.33 7.20 3.78
CA LEU A 364 -15.03 6.53 3.72
C LEU A 364 -15.09 5.14 4.34
N TRP A 365 -14.72 4.14 3.56
CA TRP A 365 -14.51 2.79 4.04
C TRP A 365 -13.05 2.63 4.49
N LEU A 366 -12.83 2.19 5.75
CA LEU A 366 -11.49 1.97 6.30
C LEU A 366 -10.91 0.63 5.82
N ALA A 367 -10.81 0.50 4.52
CA ALA A 367 -10.31 -0.64 3.78
C ALA A 367 -9.87 -0.18 2.37
N PRO A 368 -9.11 -1.03 1.63
CA PRO A 368 -8.56 -2.32 2.03
C PRO A 368 -7.36 -2.24 2.97
N GLY A 369 -7.19 -3.29 3.80
CA GLY A 369 -5.92 -3.58 4.44
C GLY A 369 -4.96 -4.21 3.44
N MET A 370 -3.67 -3.79 3.42
CA MET A 370 -2.76 -4.21 2.36
C MET A 370 -1.30 -4.37 2.79
N ASN A 371 -1.05 -4.62 4.07
CA ASN A 371 0.30 -4.94 4.52
C ASN A 371 0.76 -6.30 4.00
N ILE A 372 2.05 -6.49 3.91
CA ILE A 372 2.64 -7.71 3.37
C ILE A 372 2.56 -8.86 4.38
N HIS A 373 2.23 -10.07 3.93
CA HIS A 373 2.30 -11.29 4.71
C HIS A 373 3.76 -11.69 4.95
N ARG A 374 4.43 -10.99 5.86
CA ARG A 374 5.84 -11.25 6.21
C ARG A 374 6.01 -12.53 7.03
N ASN A 375 5.11 -12.76 7.97
CA ASN A 375 5.10 -13.94 8.85
C ASN A 375 3.68 -14.50 8.97
N PRO A 376 3.49 -15.83 8.92
CA PRO A 376 2.16 -16.45 8.94
C PRO A 376 1.40 -16.24 10.26
N LEU A 377 2.09 -15.91 11.35
CA LEU A 377 1.48 -15.68 12.66
C LEU A 377 1.03 -14.22 12.88
N CYS A 378 1.21 -13.32 11.91
CA CYS A 378 0.65 -11.98 12.03
C CYS A 378 -0.87 -12.05 12.13
N GLY A 379 -1.44 -11.54 13.23
CA GLY A 379 -2.86 -11.67 13.56
C GLY A 379 -3.82 -11.01 12.58
N ARG A 380 -3.34 -10.11 11.72
CA ARG A 380 -4.16 -9.39 10.73
C ARG A 380 -3.93 -9.83 9.28
N ASN A 381 -3.16 -10.90 9.03
CA ASN A 381 -2.96 -11.41 7.67
C ASN A 381 -4.27 -11.74 6.94
N PHE A 382 -5.34 -12.12 7.66
CA PHE A 382 -6.63 -12.43 7.05
C PHE A 382 -7.22 -11.24 6.27
N GLU A 383 -7.00 -10.01 6.74
CA GLU A 383 -7.49 -8.78 6.10
C GLU A 383 -6.50 -8.16 5.10
N TYR A 384 -5.32 -8.77 4.93
CA TYR A 384 -4.29 -8.38 3.96
C TYR A 384 -4.29 -9.37 2.79
N TYR A 385 -3.78 -8.93 1.62
CA TYR A 385 -3.91 -9.73 0.40
C TYR A 385 -2.84 -10.81 0.27
N SER A 386 -1.55 -10.47 0.37
CA SER A 386 -0.48 -11.36 -0.08
C SER A 386 0.89 -11.04 0.55
N GLU A 387 1.83 -11.96 0.36
CA GLU A 387 3.26 -11.77 0.57
C GLU A 387 3.94 -10.99 -0.58
N ASP A 388 3.25 -10.88 -1.73
CA ASP A 388 3.77 -10.21 -2.91
C ASP A 388 3.18 -8.81 -3.08
N PRO A 389 4.01 -7.76 -3.24
CA PRO A 389 3.55 -6.38 -3.31
C PRO A 389 2.81 -6.06 -4.63
N VAL A 390 3.11 -6.75 -5.74
CA VAL A 390 2.42 -6.52 -7.02
C VAL A 390 1.00 -7.04 -6.94
N LEU A 391 0.81 -8.28 -6.48
CA LEU A 391 -0.52 -8.86 -6.28
C LEU A 391 -1.33 -8.01 -5.27
N THR A 392 -0.71 -7.64 -4.14
CA THR A 392 -1.32 -6.80 -3.10
C THR A 392 -1.79 -5.45 -3.66
N GLY A 393 -0.91 -4.76 -4.38
CA GLY A 393 -1.21 -3.43 -4.92
C GLY A 393 -2.29 -3.47 -6.00
N LEU A 394 -2.29 -4.48 -6.88
CA LEU A 394 -3.31 -4.64 -7.93
C LEU A 394 -4.68 -5.02 -7.34
N CYS A 395 -4.72 -5.87 -6.30
CA CYS A 395 -5.96 -6.18 -5.57
C CYS A 395 -6.55 -4.92 -4.92
N ALA A 396 -5.74 -4.17 -4.17
CA ALA A 396 -6.16 -2.92 -3.52
C ALA A 396 -6.64 -1.88 -4.54
N ALA A 397 -5.94 -1.76 -5.67
CA ALA A 397 -6.36 -0.87 -6.76
C ALA A 397 -7.69 -1.28 -7.39
N ALA A 398 -7.91 -2.59 -7.59
CA ALA A 398 -9.15 -3.10 -8.15
C ALA A 398 -10.34 -2.84 -7.22
N GLU A 399 -10.19 -3.12 -5.93
CA GLU A 399 -11.22 -2.86 -4.92
C GLU A 399 -11.52 -1.36 -4.79
N THR A 400 -10.48 -0.52 -4.73
CA THR A 400 -10.61 0.94 -4.71
C THR A 400 -11.39 1.45 -5.93
N LYS A 401 -11.08 0.99 -7.15
CA LYS A 401 -11.81 1.34 -8.36
C LYS A 401 -13.28 0.93 -8.29
N GLY A 402 -13.58 -0.18 -7.65
CA GLY A 402 -14.97 -0.63 -7.43
C GLY A 402 -15.73 0.32 -6.51
N VAL A 403 -15.16 0.62 -5.35
CA VAL A 403 -15.79 1.55 -4.38
C VAL A 403 -15.92 2.96 -4.96
N GLN A 404 -14.93 3.46 -5.67
CA GLN A 404 -14.92 4.82 -6.22
C GLN A 404 -15.57 4.95 -7.60
N SER A 405 -16.23 3.91 -8.11
CA SER A 405 -16.74 3.82 -9.50
C SER A 405 -17.73 4.91 -9.92
N HIS A 406 -18.48 5.48 -8.97
CA HIS A 406 -19.47 6.53 -9.26
C HIS A 406 -19.20 7.84 -8.50
N GLY A 407 -18.08 7.93 -7.76
CA GLY A 407 -17.85 9.04 -6.83
C GLY A 407 -18.74 8.96 -5.57
N GLY A 408 -18.62 9.93 -4.68
CA GLY A 408 -19.35 9.98 -3.43
C GLY A 408 -18.73 9.15 -2.30
N GLN A 409 -18.33 7.94 -2.55
CA GLN A 409 -17.69 7.04 -1.59
C GLN A 409 -16.23 6.80 -1.92
N GLY A 410 -15.40 6.61 -0.89
CA GLY A 410 -13.95 6.36 -1.07
C GLY A 410 -13.39 5.29 -0.17
N THR A 411 -12.25 4.75 -0.56
CA THR A 411 -11.44 3.82 0.25
C THR A 411 -10.39 4.54 1.06
N THR A 412 -10.02 3.91 2.18
CA THR A 412 -8.87 4.27 3.00
C THR A 412 -7.92 3.10 3.03
N ILE A 413 -6.90 3.11 2.18
CA ILE A 413 -5.91 2.02 2.16
C ILE A 413 -5.07 2.06 3.43
N LYS A 414 -4.79 0.89 4.03
CA LYS A 414 -4.15 0.78 5.36
C LYS A 414 -3.31 -0.49 5.49
N HIS A 415 -2.38 -0.54 6.45
CA HIS A 415 -1.88 0.50 7.34
C HIS A 415 -0.50 0.96 6.85
N PHE A 416 -0.34 2.20 6.54
CA PHE A 416 0.84 2.79 5.90
C PHE A 416 1.87 3.23 6.93
N ALA A 417 2.98 2.46 7.15
CA ALA A 417 3.35 1.19 6.59
C ALA A 417 4.00 0.28 7.65
N GLY A 418 4.38 -0.93 7.22
CA GLY A 418 5.19 -1.81 8.08
C GLY A 418 4.46 -2.42 9.26
N ASN A 419 3.12 -2.47 9.27
CA ASN A 419 2.34 -3.16 10.30
C ASN A 419 2.24 -4.65 9.99
N ASN A 420 3.29 -5.42 10.32
CA ASN A 420 3.40 -6.84 9.99
C ASN A 420 3.37 -7.77 11.20
N GLN A 421 3.09 -7.22 12.40
CA GLN A 421 2.86 -7.92 13.65
C GLN A 421 1.90 -7.10 14.54
N GLU A 422 1.22 -7.73 15.52
CA GLU A 422 0.19 -7.08 16.33
C GLU A 422 0.58 -6.89 17.80
N ASP A 423 1.54 -7.66 18.29
CA ASP A 423 2.00 -7.53 19.67
C ASP A 423 2.72 -6.19 19.87
N ASN A 424 2.30 -5.42 20.87
CA ASN A 424 2.82 -4.08 21.14
C ASN A 424 2.80 -3.13 19.92
N ARG A 425 1.86 -3.30 18.98
CA ARG A 425 1.81 -2.59 17.69
C ARG A 425 1.86 -1.07 17.77
N MET A 426 1.36 -0.46 18.86
CA MET A 426 1.35 0.99 19.05
C MET A 426 2.74 1.55 19.38
N PHE A 427 3.63 0.74 19.94
CA PHE A 427 4.92 1.17 20.48
C PHE A 427 6.10 0.36 19.94
N THR A 428 5.89 -0.49 18.95
CA THR A 428 6.96 -1.23 18.29
C THR A 428 7.63 -0.38 17.24
N ASN A 429 8.96 -0.37 17.24
CA ASN A 429 9.76 0.25 16.20
C ASN A 429 10.24 -0.81 15.20
N ALA A 430 9.75 -0.73 13.98
CA ALA A 430 10.17 -1.58 12.88
C ALA A 430 11.44 -1.00 12.23
N HIS A 431 12.56 -1.71 12.38
CA HIS A 431 13.82 -1.39 11.73
C HIS A 431 13.86 -2.04 10.36
N ILE A 432 13.75 -1.25 9.31
CA ILE A 432 13.62 -1.73 7.92
C ILE A 432 14.57 -0.92 7.02
N SER A 433 15.39 -1.59 6.23
CA SER A 433 16.24 -0.89 5.25
C SER A 433 15.39 -0.12 4.23
N GLU A 434 15.92 0.98 3.71
CA GLU A 434 15.20 1.77 2.68
C GLU A 434 14.90 0.93 1.44
N ARG A 435 15.79 0.01 1.07
CA ARG A 435 15.58 -0.92 -0.04
C ARG A 435 14.38 -1.84 0.20
N ALA A 436 14.35 -2.52 1.35
CA ALA A 436 13.23 -3.39 1.72
C ALA A 436 11.90 -2.62 1.84
N LEU A 437 11.95 -1.39 2.40
CA LEU A 437 10.78 -0.51 2.43
C LEU A 437 10.25 -0.27 1.02
N ARG A 438 11.10 0.16 0.06
CA ARG A 438 10.67 0.55 -1.28
C ARG A 438 10.27 -0.63 -2.16
N GLU A 439 11.00 -1.74 -2.11
CA GLU A 439 10.76 -2.90 -2.97
C GLU A 439 9.61 -3.79 -2.44
N ILE A 440 9.36 -3.83 -1.13
CA ILE A 440 8.40 -4.75 -0.50
C ILE A 440 7.26 -4.01 0.21
N TYR A 441 7.55 -3.24 1.27
CA TYR A 441 6.51 -2.78 2.21
C TYR A 441 5.74 -1.56 1.72
N LEU A 442 6.33 -0.73 0.88
CA LEU A 442 5.72 0.45 0.26
C LEU A 442 5.22 0.19 -1.17
N LYS A 443 5.78 -0.80 -1.88
CA LYS A 443 5.50 -1.05 -3.30
C LYS A 443 4.01 -1.30 -3.59
N GLY A 444 3.32 -2.06 -2.74
CA GLY A 444 1.89 -2.28 -2.91
C GLY A 444 1.07 -0.99 -2.81
N PHE A 445 1.42 -0.11 -1.85
CA PHE A 445 0.79 1.20 -1.70
C PHE A 445 1.08 2.11 -2.91
N GLU A 446 2.32 2.12 -3.41
CA GLU A 446 2.68 2.83 -4.64
C GLU A 446 1.79 2.43 -5.81
N ILE A 447 1.62 1.12 -6.03
CA ILE A 447 0.77 0.58 -7.11
C ILE A 447 -0.68 1.03 -6.91
N ALA A 448 -1.24 0.91 -5.70
CA ALA A 448 -2.61 1.30 -5.40
C ALA A 448 -2.84 2.81 -5.63
N VAL A 449 -1.93 3.66 -5.16
CA VAL A 449 -2.00 5.12 -5.35
C VAL A 449 -1.93 5.48 -6.83
N LYS A 450 -0.89 5.02 -7.54
CA LYS A 450 -0.69 5.36 -8.96
C LYS A 450 -1.79 4.81 -9.89
N THR A 451 -2.44 3.71 -9.48
CA THR A 451 -3.43 3.01 -10.32
C THR A 451 -4.87 3.44 -10.04
N ALA A 452 -5.22 3.82 -8.81
CA ALA A 452 -6.61 4.03 -8.38
C ALA A 452 -6.88 5.32 -7.61
N GLN A 453 -5.86 6.02 -7.10
CA GLN A 453 -6.01 7.25 -6.30
C GLN A 453 -7.06 7.10 -5.19
N PRO A 454 -6.81 6.31 -4.14
CA PRO A 454 -7.73 6.16 -3.02
C PRO A 454 -8.01 7.52 -2.37
N TYR A 455 -9.22 7.71 -1.81
CA TYR A 455 -9.58 8.98 -1.17
C TYR A 455 -8.78 9.22 0.10
N ALA A 456 -8.36 8.16 0.77
CA ALA A 456 -7.55 8.28 1.98
C ALA A 456 -6.48 7.21 2.11
N ILE A 457 -5.44 7.54 2.90
CA ILE A 457 -4.44 6.61 3.42
C ILE A 457 -4.50 6.69 4.94
N MET A 458 -4.53 5.53 5.63
CA MET A 458 -4.39 5.46 7.08
C MET A 458 -2.97 5.04 7.44
N THR A 459 -2.30 5.83 8.28
CA THR A 459 -0.97 5.47 8.81
C THR A 459 -1.07 4.31 9.80
N SER A 460 0.00 3.54 9.92
CA SER A 460 0.09 2.47 10.91
C SER A 460 0.40 3.02 12.30
N TYR A 461 0.19 2.19 13.32
CA TYR A 461 0.53 2.53 14.72
C TYR A 461 2.03 2.61 14.99
N ASN A 462 2.79 1.69 14.39
CA ASN A 462 4.19 1.46 14.71
C ASN A 462 5.10 2.61 14.29
N LEU A 463 6.27 2.64 14.93
CA LEU A 463 7.38 3.43 14.43
C LEU A 463 8.06 2.69 13.25
N ILE A 464 8.66 3.45 12.37
CA ILE A 464 9.59 2.96 11.34
C ILE A 464 10.88 3.72 11.49
N ASN A 465 11.98 2.99 11.73
CA ASN A 465 13.32 3.58 11.86
C ASN A 465 13.38 4.72 12.88
N GLY A 466 12.66 4.57 13.99
CA GLY A 466 12.63 5.51 15.11
C GLY A 466 11.60 6.64 15.00
N VAL A 467 10.81 6.71 13.92
CA VAL A 467 9.79 7.74 13.73
C VAL A 467 8.41 7.09 13.61
N HIS A 468 7.43 7.57 14.39
CA HIS A 468 6.04 7.12 14.22
C HIS A 468 5.58 7.31 12.79
N SER A 469 4.93 6.30 12.24
CA SER A 469 4.35 6.38 10.88
C SER A 469 3.46 7.61 10.71
N ALA A 470 2.69 7.95 11.75
CA ALA A 470 1.84 9.13 11.78
C ALA A 470 2.59 10.47 11.77
N ASN A 471 3.85 10.49 12.20
CA ASN A 471 4.70 11.69 12.27
C ASN A 471 5.82 11.71 11.19
N ASN A 472 5.76 10.80 10.23
CA ASN A 472 6.85 10.58 9.29
C ASN A 472 6.69 11.43 8.01
N TYR A 473 7.33 12.61 8.01
CA TYR A 473 7.30 13.53 6.86
C TYR A 473 7.83 12.89 5.57
N ASP A 474 8.91 12.10 5.66
CA ASP A 474 9.50 11.43 4.49
C ASP A 474 8.49 10.48 3.85
N MET A 475 7.79 9.70 4.65
CA MET A 475 6.81 8.74 4.17
C MET A 475 5.54 9.43 3.62
N LEU A 476 5.01 10.43 4.33
CA LEU A 476 3.71 11.01 4.01
C LEU A 476 3.81 12.10 2.93
N GLN A 477 4.81 12.98 3.01
CA GLN A 477 4.99 14.04 2.03
C GLN A 477 5.89 13.59 0.88
N ASN A 478 7.16 13.25 1.18
CA ASN A 478 8.13 13.01 0.12
C ASN A 478 7.77 11.77 -0.70
N ILE A 479 7.42 10.64 -0.06
CA ILE A 479 7.13 9.39 -0.77
C ILE A 479 5.71 9.39 -1.31
N ALA A 480 4.68 9.49 -0.46
CA ALA A 480 3.31 9.33 -0.91
C ALA A 480 2.87 10.46 -1.85
N ARG A 481 3.18 11.73 -1.54
CA ARG A 481 2.73 12.87 -2.34
C ARG A 481 3.69 13.22 -3.48
N ASP A 482 4.98 13.44 -3.17
CA ASP A 482 5.92 13.95 -4.18
C ASP A 482 6.36 12.86 -5.17
N GLU A 483 6.63 11.62 -4.71
CA GLU A 483 7.08 10.53 -5.59
C GLU A 483 5.90 9.81 -6.29
N TRP A 484 4.77 9.61 -5.59
CA TRP A 484 3.65 8.83 -6.15
C TRP A 484 2.49 9.68 -6.63
N GLY A 485 2.42 10.95 -6.24
CA GLY A 485 1.34 11.86 -6.63
C GLY A 485 0.02 11.60 -5.90
N PHE A 486 0.06 11.19 -4.62
CA PHE A 486 -1.14 10.99 -3.83
C PHE A 486 -1.89 12.30 -3.57
N GLU A 487 -3.17 12.38 -3.92
CA GLU A 487 -4.00 13.58 -3.85
C GLU A 487 -5.06 13.55 -2.73
N GLY A 488 -5.24 12.41 -2.06
CA GLY A 488 -6.23 12.23 -1.01
C GLY A 488 -5.79 12.79 0.35
N LEU A 489 -6.59 12.51 1.38
CA LEU A 489 -6.21 12.81 2.77
C LEU A 489 -5.41 11.66 3.41
N VAL A 490 -4.53 12.00 4.36
CA VAL A 490 -3.89 11.03 5.24
C VAL A 490 -4.53 11.12 6.61
N MET A 491 -4.90 9.97 7.20
CA MET A 491 -5.42 9.91 8.57
C MET A 491 -4.56 9.02 9.46
N THR A 492 -4.65 9.24 10.77
CA THR A 492 -4.05 8.32 11.75
C THR A 492 -4.87 7.04 11.87
N ASP A 493 -4.25 5.95 12.28
CA ASP A 493 -5.01 4.87 12.93
C ASP A 493 -5.54 5.36 14.28
N TRP A 494 -6.54 4.66 14.86
CA TRP A 494 -7.32 5.12 16.00
C TRP A 494 -6.49 5.29 17.26
N TYR A 495 -6.62 6.43 17.92
CA TYR A 495 -5.94 6.78 19.18
C TYR A 495 -4.41 6.94 19.06
N THR A 496 -3.81 6.93 17.88
CA THR A 496 -2.35 6.99 17.69
C THR A 496 -1.71 8.22 18.33
N SER A 497 -2.40 9.38 18.26
CA SER A 497 -1.91 10.67 18.77
C SER A 497 -2.52 11.09 20.10
N GLN A 498 -3.05 10.14 20.87
CA GLN A 498 -3.67 10.39 22.17
C GLN A 498 -2.95 9.68 23.30
N ASP A 499 -3.03 10.22 24.52
CA ASP A 499 -2.63 9.47 25.71
C ASP A 499 -3.67 8.38 26.00
N THR A 500 -3.27 7.15 25.76
CA THR A 500 -4.11 5.95 25.95
C THR A 500 -3.87 5.24 27.27
N THR A 501 -3.16 5.88 28.21
CA THR A 501 -2.83 5.30 29.53
C THR A 501 -4.08 4.87 30.30
N GLU A 502 -5.13 5.69 30.30
CA GLU A 502 -6.40 5.37 30.94
C GLU A 502 -7.13 4.19 30.29
N MET A 503 -6.85 3.90 29.02
CA MET A 503 -7.38 2.74 28.30
C MET A 503 -6.54 1.47 28.54
N GLY A 504 -5.46 1.56 29.29
CA GLY A 504 -4.53 0.45 29.53
C GLY A 504 -3.62 0.12 28.35
N MET A 505 -3.61 0.95 27.29
CA MET A 505 -2.70 0.82 26.15
C MET A 505 -1.46 1.67 26.42
N VAL A 506 -0.45 1.06 27.02
CA VAL A 506 0.80 1.71 27.41
C VAL A 506 2.00 0.96 26.84
N SER A 507 3.09 1.68 26.59
CA SER A 507 4.36 1.05 26.21
C SER A 507 4.83 0.13 27.33
N PRO A 508 5.06 -1.18 27.06
CA PRO A 508 5.48 -2.12 28.09
C PRO A 508 6.81 -1.76 28.75
N SER A 509 7.74 -1.16 28.01
CA SER A 509 9.06 -0.75 28.49
C SER A 509 9.15 0.74 28.84
N GLY A 510 8.23 1.55 28.32
CA GLY A 510 8.32 3.01 28.36
C GLY A 510 9.34 3.62 27.40
N LYS A 511 9.91 2.83 26.46
CA LYS A 511 10.93 3.30 25.51
C LYS A 511 10.36 4.28 24.48
N TYR A 512 9.19 3.96 23.93
CA TYR A 512 8.51 4.78 22.95
C TYR A 512 7.21 5.34 23.51
N SER A 513 6.91 6.58 23.17
CA SER A 513 5.67 7.27 23.54
C SER A 513 4.64 7.21 22.41
N HIS A 514 3.45 7.79 22.61
CA HIS A 514 2.48 8.05 21.54
C HIS A 514 3.04 8.98 20.47
N SER A 515 2.43 8.97 19.30
CA SER A 515 2.74 9.97 18.27
C SER A 515 2.29 11.37 18.72
N SER A 516 2.93 12.40 18.22
CA SER A 516 2.61 13.78 18.54
C SER A 516 1.52 14.32 17.59
N SER A 517 0.46 14.91 18.15
CA SER A 517 -0.59 15.62 17.43
C SER A 517 -0.02 16.74 16.54
N VAL A 518 0.89 17.53 17.08
CA VAL A 518 1.56 18.63 16.35
C VAL A 518 2.42 18.08 15.21
N GLN A 519 3.17 17.01 15.46
CA GLN A 519 4.02 16.39 14.44
C GLN A 519 3.19 15.68 13.35
N CYS A 520 1.94 15.25 13.63
CA CYS A 520 1.01 14.78 12.59
C CYS A 520 0.77 15.90 11.56
N ILE A 521 0.39 17.09 11.99
CA ILE A 521 0.17 18.24 11.10
C ILE A 521 1.44 18.58 10.30
N LYS A 522 2.59 18.60 10.97
CA LYS A 522 3.88 18.86 10.31
C LYS A 522 4.20 17.85 9.22
N ALA A 523 3.98 16.58 9.50
CA ALA A 523 4.28 15.48 8.58
C ALA A 523 3.30 15.39 7.40
N GLY A 524 2.11 15.97 7.50
CA GLY A 524 1.05 15.84 6.50
C GLY A 524 0.12 14.67 6.75
N ASN A 525 -0.01 14.26 8.01
CA ASN A 525 -1.12 13.46 8.49
C ASN A 525 -2.27 14.40 8.78
N ASP A 526 -3.23 14.46 7.86
CA ASP A 526 -4.20 15.54 7.76
C ASP A 526 -5.32 15.42 8.80
N LEU A 527 -5.68 14.19 9.20
CA LEU A 527 -6.83 13.91 10.06
C LEU A 527 -6.46 12.93 11.18
N GLN A 528 -6.63 13.34 12.43
CA GLN A 528 -6.38 12.51 13.60
C GLN A 528 -7.65 11.84 14.09
N MET A 529 -7.66 10.50 14.19
CA MET A 529 -8.85 9.70 14.48
C MET A 529 -8.71 8.79 15.72
N PRO A 530 -9.80 8.55 16.47
CA PRO A 530 -10.85 9.53 16.69
C PRO A 530 -10.23 10.73 17.38
N GLY A 531 -10.73 11.91 17.23
CA GLY A 531 -10.15 13.08 17.86
C GLY A 531 -10.42 13.18 19.37
N CYS A 532 -9.73 14.13 20.03
CA CYS A 532 -10.06 14.62 21.35
C CYS A 532 -9.73 16.13 21.45
N GLN A 533 -10.30 16.79 22.45
CA GLN A 533 -10.08 18.25 22.62
C GLN A 533 -8.61 18.60 22.81
N GLN A 534 -7.84 17.77 23.50
CA GLN A 534 -6.41 18.01 23.71
C GLN A 534 -5.64 18.08 22.39
N ASN A 535 -6.00 17.26 21.38
CA ASN A 535 -5.37 17.34 20.07
C ASN A 535 -5.63 18.71 19.40
N VAL A 536 -6.85 19.24 19.53
CA VAL A 536 -7.20 20.57 18.99
C VAL A 536 -6.41 21.66 19.71
N ASP A 537 -6.37 21.63 21.05
CA ASP A 537 -5.69 22.62 21.87
C ASP A 537 -4.19 22.64 21.57
N ASP A 538 -3.54 21.48 21.49
CA ASP A 538 -2.12 21.32 21.14
C ASP A 538 -1.79 21.93 19.76
N ILE A 539 -2.63 21.68 18.75
CA ILE A 539 -2.45 22.23 17.41
C ILE A 539 -2.58 23.76 17.42
N VAL A 540 -3.63 24.28 18.07
CA VAL A 540 -3.87 25.74 18.14
C VAL A 540 -2.73 26.43 18.87
N GLU A 541 -2.27 25.88 20.00
CA GLU A 541 -1.14 26.44 20.75
C GLU A 541 0.14 26.45 19.91
N ALA A 542 0.48 25.33 19.26
CA ALA A 542 1.68 25.20 18.45
C ALA A 542 1.69 26.17 17.24
N VAL A 543 0.53 26.37 16.58
CA VAL A 543 0.40 27.36 15.49
C VAL A 543 0.58 28.77 16.00
N ASN A 544 -0.01 29.11 17.16
CA ASN A 544 0.10 30.44 17.76
C ASN A 544 1.53 30.74 18.22
N GLU A 545 2.27 29.76 18.70
CA GLU A 545 3.68 29.89 19.03
C GLU A 545 4.58 30.04 17.78
N GLY A 546 4.19 29.41 16.66
CA GLY A 546 4.89 29.44 15.38
C GLY A 546 6.27 28.79 15.39
N LYS A 547 6.53 27.86 16.34
CA LYS A 547 7.84 27.21 16.49
C LYS A 547 7.96 25.89 15.75
N GLU A 548 6.99 24.99 15.93
CA GLU A 548 7.02 23.65 15.36
C GLU A 548 6.25 23.54 14.05
N ILE A 549 5.07 24.14 14.01
CA ILE A 549 4.19 24.22 12.85
C ILE A 549 3.71 25.65 12.64
N THR A 550 3.28 25.94 11.42
CA THR A 550 2.76 27.25 11.01
C THR A 550 1.30 27.14 10.58
N LYS A 551 0.61 28.27 10.48
CA LYS A 551 -0.74 28.31 9.89
C LYS A 551 -0.77 27.70 8.47
N ALA A 552 0.31 27.85 7.69
CA ALA A 552 0.40 27.27 6.34
C ALA A 552 0.43 25.72 6.36
N ASP A 553 1.06 25.12 7.37
CA ASP A 553 1.05 23.66 7.55
C ASP A 553 -0.36 23.16 7.86
N LEU A 554 -1.09 23.86 8.73
CA LEU A 554 -2.46 23.53 9.07
C LEU A 554 -3.42 23.75 7.89
N GLN A 555 -3.23 24.85 7.12
CA GLN A 555 -4.01 25.11 5.90
C GLN A 555 -3.86 23.97 4.88
N ARG A 556 -2.67 23.41 4.71
CA ARG A 556 -2.44 22.27 3.82
C ARG A 556 -3.27 21.07 4.25
N CYS A 557 -3.21 20.69 5.53
CA CYS A 557 -3.97 19.55 6.05
C CYS A 557 -5.48 19.77 5.90
N ALA A 558 -5.98 20.93 6.27
CA ALA A 558 -7.39 21.31 6.11
C ALA A 558 -7.83 21.24 4.63
N LYS A 559 -7.00 21.73 3.70
CA LYS A 559 -7.27 21.66 2.25
C LYS A 559 -7.42 20.23 1.73
N HIS A 560 -6.60 19.27 2.20
CA HIS A 560 -6.72 17.87 1.79
C HIS A 560 -8.05 17.27 2.26
N ILE A 561 -8.47 17.56 3.48
CA ILE A 561 -9.78 17.11 4.00
C ILE A 561 -10.91 17.73 3.18
N LEU A 562 -10.88 19.05 2.94
CA LEU A 562 -11.86 19.74 2.11
C LEU A 562 -11.91 19.18 0.67
N SER A 563 -10.76 18.79 0.11
CA SER A 563 -10.70 18.17 -1.21
C SER A 563 -11.42 16.81 -1.25
N VAL A 564 -11.30 16.01 -0.20
CA VAL A 564 -12.02 14.74 -0.10
C VAL A 564 -13.50 14.99 0.18
N ALA A 565 -13.84 15.93 1.07
CA ALA A 565 -15.22 16.32 1.33
C ALA A 565 -15.93 16.78 0.05
N LEU A 566 -15.24 17.50 -0.83
CA LEU A 566 -15.77 17.90 -2.13
C LEU A 566 -16.07 16.70 -3.06
N LYS A 567 -15.27 15.63 -2.99
CA LYS A 567 -15.47 14.39 -3.76
C LYS A 567 -16.66 13.56 -3.27
N THR A 568 -17.05 13.73 -1.98
CA THR A 568 -18.20 13.00 -1.38
C THR A 568 -19.53 13.75 -1.51
N MET A 569 -19.53 15.03 -1.89
CA MET A 569 -20.72 15.83 -2.20
C MET A 569 -21.28 15.48 -3.59
#